data_6f92033629c187dfe71c1e413c9f5037
#
_entry.id   6f92033629c187dfe71c1e413c9f5037
#
_cell.length_a   1.000
_cell.length_b   1.000
_cell.length_c   1.000
_cell.angle_alpha   90.00
_cell.angle_beta   90.00
_cell.angle_gamma   90.00
#
_symmetry.space_group_name_H-M   'P 1'
#
loop_
_entity.id
_entity.type
_entity.pdbx_description
1 polymer ?
#
loop_
_entity_poly.entity_id
_entity_poly.type
_entity_poly.pdbx_seq_one_letter_code
_entity_poly.pdbx_strand_id
1 'polypeptide(L)'
;MNTGDTRSTSEAARSWERFAELDPYLYILTTMKRSDPREFWLSGEQTVRAELLPIVQSNAVRPAIGLEVGSGIGRLTFPLARHFQTVVGVDIARGMVERATSLARHKGIQNVSFSSITGPEDFLQHAGNFAGTCNFIYSLLVFQHIPDLSVIEGYLHVIRSLLHEQGLAYLQFDTRPKNLAYRLKMSLPDFLLPRFWRRGIRRIRRSPEEIETSIRRAGLMVVKELTPRSAYHRYLLRRPLGPRDTK
;
A
#
# COMPACT_ATOMS: atom_id res chain seq x y z
N MET A 1 -24.11 -8.57 -4.71
CA MET A 1 -22.73 -9.03 -4.58
C MET A 1 -22.16 -9.22 -5.98
N ASN A 2 -21.15 -8.46 -6.36
CA ASN A 2 -20.67 -8.41 -7.75
C ASN A 2 -19.60 -9.49 -7.94
N THR A 3 -19.92 -10.57 -8.66
CA THR A 3 -19.05 -11.74 -8.89
C THR A 3 -17.74 -11.42 -9.65
N GLY A 4 -17.58 -10.20 -10.18
CA GLY A 4 -16.36 -9.73 -10.83
C GLY A 4 -15.24 -9.38 -9.86
N ASP A 5 -15.58 -8.92 -8.65
CA ASP A 5 -14.66 -8.39 -7.65
C ASP A 5 -13.78 -9.47 -7.01
N THR A 6 -14.36 -10.60 -6.64
CA THR A 6 -13.65 -11.74 -6.01
C THR A 6 -12.66 -12.44 -6.95
N ARG A 7 -12.95 -12.50 -8.26
CA ARG A 7 -12.06 -13.13 -9.25
C ARG A 7 -10.79 -12.31 -9.49
N SER A 8 -10.93 -10.99 -9.61
CA SER A 8 -9.79 -10.09 -9.83
C SER A 8 -8.81 -10.07 -8.64
N THR A 9 -9.34 -10.04 -7.42
CA THR A 9 -8.52 -10.07 -6.20
C THR A 9 -7.82 -11.42 -6.04
N SER A 10 -8.50 -12.53 -6.34
CA SER A 10 -7.91 -13.88 -6.26
C SER A 10 -6.82 -14.12 -7.31
N GLU A 11 -6.93 -13.54 -8.49
CA GLU A 11 -5.88 -13.61 -9.54
C GLU A 11 -4.65 -12.80 -9.14
N ALA A 12 -4.85 -11.61 -8.59
CA ALA A 12 -3.78 -10.78 -8.06
C ALA A 12 -3.05 -11.51 -6.92
N ALA A 13 -3.78 -12.07 -5.95
CA ALA A 13 -3.20 -12.83 -4.84
C ALA A 13 -2.33 -13.99 -5.34
N ARG A 14 -2.82 -14.81 -6.29
CA ARG A 14 -2.04 -15.91 -6.88
C ARG A 14 -0.77 -15.41 -7.59
N SER A 15 -0.84 -14.27 -8.25
CA SER A 15 0.33 -13.70 -8.93
C SER A 15 1.40 -13.27 -7.91
N TRP A 16 0.99 -12.59 -6.85
CA TRP A 16 1.90 -12.13 -5.80
C TRP A 16 2.44 -13.29 -4.94
N GLU A 17 1.65 -14.37 -4.73
CA GLU A 17 2.13 -15.60 -4.11
C GLU A 17 3.27 -16.22 -4.91
N ARG A 18 3.09 -16.35 -6.22
CA ARG A 18 4.14 -16.85 -7.12
C ARG A 18 5.39 -15.94 -7.11
N PHE A 19 5.23 -14.62 -7.00
CA PHE A 19 6.35 -13.69 -6.91
C PHE A 19 7.09 -13.80 -5.58
N ALA A 20 6.39 -14.11 -4.50
CA ALA A 20 7.00 -14.43 -3.21
C ALA A 20 7.92 -15.65 -3.29
N GLU A 21 7.51 -16.68 -4.03
CA GLU A 21 8.31 -17.90 -4.23
C GLU A 21 9.52 -17.66 -5.12
N LEU A 22 9.34 -16.92 -6.22
CA LEU A 22 10.38 -16.72 -7.24
C LEU A 22 11.49 -15.79 -6.76
N ASP A 23 11.16 -14.57 -6.41
CA ASP A 23 12.12 -13.54 -5.98
C ASP A 23 11.39 -12.32 -5.38
N PRO A 24 11.10 -12.32 -4.08
CA PRO A 24 10.37 -11.22 -3.48
C PRO A 24 11.08 -9.86 -3.59
N TYR A 25 12.40 -9.83 -3.59
CA TYR A 25 13.18 -8.59 -3.68
C TYR A 25 12.95 -7.88 -5.02
N LEU A 26 13.06 -8.64 -6.12
CA LEU A 26 12.91 -8.10 -7.47
C LEU A 26 11.47 -7.70 -7.79
N TYR A 27 10.47 -8.46 -7.29
CA TYR A 27 9.08 -8.18 -7.59
C TYR A 27 8.48 -7.05 -6.74
N ILE A 28 8.90 -6.89 -5.50
CA ILE A 28 8.50 -5.76 -4.67
C ILE A 28 9.14 -4.46 -5.18
N LEU A 29 10.42 -4.50 -5.56
CA LEU A 29 11.15 -3.33 -6.05
C LEU A 29 11.53 -3.50 -7.53
N THR A 30 10.54 -3.37 -8.41
CA THR A 30 10.66 -3.57 -9.86
C THR A 30 11.61 -2.60 -10.58
N THR A 31 12.14 -1.60 -9.88
CA THR A 31 13.17 -0.68 -10.39
C THR A 31 14.57 -1.29 -10.37
N MET A 32 14.77 -2.36 -9.61
CA MET A 32 16.03 -3.09 -9.59
C MET A 32 16.23 -3.86 -10.90
N LYS A 33 17.44 -3.83 -11.43
CA LYS A 33 17.79 -4.59 -12.66
C LYS A 33 18.01 -6.08 -12.38
N ARG A 34 18.44 -6.40 -11.16
CA ARG A 34 18.72 -7.75 -10.65
C ARG A 34 18.32 -7.82 -9.18
N SER A 35 18.13 -9.03 -8.68
CA SER A 35 17.91 -9.25 -7.25
C SER A 35 19.17 -8.91 -6.46
N ASP A 36 19.04 -7.94 -5.56
CA ASP A 36 20.09 -7.56 -4.62
C ASP A 36 19.45 -7.27 -3.25
N PRO A 37 19.56 -8.20 -2.29
CA PRO A 37 18.99 -7.99 -0.97
C PRO A 37 19.54 -6.77 -0.23
N ARG A 38 20.80 -6.40 -0.44
CA ARG A 38 21.39 -5.22 0.21
C ARG A 38 20.77 -3.93 -0.33
N GLU A 39 20.70 -3.80 -1.67
CA GLU A 39 20.04 -2.66 -2.33
C GLU A 39 18.58 -2.56 -1.91
N PHE A 40 17.87 -3.69 -1.85
CA PHE A 40 16.48 -3.77 -1.43
C PHE A 40 16.25 -3.19 -0.02
N TRP A 41 17.00 -3.66 0.97
CA TRP A 41 16.87 -3.18 2.35
C TRP A 41 17.31 -1.72 2.50
N LEU A 42 18.41 -1.33 1.85
CA LEU A 42 18.86 0.05 1.85
C LEU A 42 17.82 1.00 1.24
N SER A 43 17.17 0.60 0.16
CA SER A 43 16.09 1.38 -0.45
C SER A 43 14.91 1.59 0.49
N GLY A 44 14.60 0.59 1.33
CA GLY A 44 13.57 0.69 2.37
C GLY A 44 13.93 1.73 3.44
N GLU A 45 15.15 1.67 3.96
CA GLU A 45 15.66 2.63 4.93
C GLU A 45 15.69 4.06 4.37
N GLN A 46 16.16 4.22 3.13
CA GLN A 46 16.17 5.52 2.45
C GLN A 46 14.75 6.07 2.25
N THR A 47 13.79 5.22 1.83
CA THR A 47 12.40 5.64 1.66
C THR A 47 11.79 6.10 2.99
N VAL A 48 11.97 5.34 4.05
CA VAL A 48 11.45 5.71 5.37
C VAL A 48 12.08 7.02 5.84
N ARG A 49 13.40 7.14 5.76
CA ARG A 49 14.15 8.33 6.22
C ARG A 49 13.82 9.58 5.40
N ALA A 50 13.76 9.46 4.07
CA ALA A 50 13.64 10.63 3.19
C ALA A 50 12.18 11.01 2.90
N GLU A 51 11.23 10.09 3.08
CA GLU A 51 9.84 10.30 2.68
C GLU A 51 8.85 10.15 3.85
N LEU A 52 8.84 9.01 4.56
CA LEU A 52 7.81 8.77 5.57
C LEU A 52 8.03 9.55 6.87
N LEU A 53 9.24 9.56 7.40
CA LEU A 53 9.54 10.27 8.66
C LEU A 53 9.34 11.78 8.57
N PRO A 54 9.75 12.49 7.50
CA PRO A 54 9.44 13.91 7.36
C PRO A 54 7.94 14.21 7.37
N ILE A 55 7.09 13.33 6.80
CA ILE A 55 5.64 13.48 6.84
C ILE A 55 5.11 13.31 8.26
N VAL A 56 5.55 12.28 8.96
CA VAL A 56 5.18 12.02 10.36
C VAL A 56 5.56 13.22 11.26
N GLN A 57 6.79 13.72 11.12
CA GLN A 57 7.31 14.82 11.91
C GLN A 57 6.63 16.16 11.59
N SER A 58 6.52 16.52 10.31
CA SER A 58 5.96 17.81 9.89
C SER A 58 4.45 17.95 10.20
N ASN A 59 3.76 16.85 10.40
CA ASN A 59 2.34 16.83 10.75
C ASN A 59 2.08 16.46 12.22
N ALA A 60 3.13 16.40 13.05
CA ALA A 60 3.05 16.07 14.47
C ALA A 60 2.29 14.77 14.76
N VAL A 61 2.43 13.77 13.87
CA VAL A 61 1.77 12.48 14.04
C VAL A 61 2.38 11.75 15.23
N ARG A 62 1.56 11.34 16.17
CA ARG A 62 2.00 10.51 17.30
C ARG A 62 2.50 9.16 16.78
N PRO A 63 3.74 8.73 17.05
CA PRO A 63 4.29 7.49 16.51
C PRO A 63 3.90 6.28 17.38
N ALA A 64 2.59 6.10 17.63
CA ALA A 64 2.10 4.96 18.39
C ALA A 64 1.85 3.76 17.48
N ILE A 65 0.86 3.81 16.59
CA ILE A 65 0.51 2.71 15.69
C ILE A 65 0.68 3.13 14.24
N GLY A 66 1.62 2.46 13.55
CA GLY A 66 1.78 2.49 12.11
C GLY A 66 1.15 1.27 11.45
N LEU A 67 0.59 1.42 10.23
CA LEU A 67 0.03 0.31 9.47
C LEU A 67 0.44 0.42 8.00
N GLU A 68 1.02 -0.64 7.46
CA GLU A 68 1.39 -0.76 6.04
C GLU A 68 0.42 -1.65 5.29
N VAL A 69 -0.19 -1.12 4.22
CA VAL A 69 -0.99 -1.91 3.27
C VAL A 69 -0.11 -2.34 2.12
N GLY A 70 0.03 -3.66 1.92
CA GLY A 70 0.95 -4.26 0.96
C GLY A 70 2.39 -4.27 1.46
N SER A 71 2.59 -4.82 2.66
CA SER A 71 3.90 -4.81 3.35
C SER A 71 4.98 -5.67 2.68
N GLY A 72 4.58 -6.62 1.83
CA GLY A 72 5.51 -7.59 1.27
C GLY A 72 6.29 -8.31 2.37
N ILE A 73 7.61 -8.38 2.19
CA ILE A 73 8.52 -8.97 3.18
C ILE A 73 9.01 -7.97 4.25
N GLY A 74 8.36 -6.80 4.39
CA GLY A 74 8.65 -5.82 5.43
C GLY A 74 9.69 -4.76 5.07
N ARG A 75 9.87 -4.45 3.78
CA ARG A 75 10.87 -3.48 3.29
C ARG A 75 10.78 -2.12 3.98
N LEU A 76 9.58 -1.60 4.18
CA LEU A 76 9.34 -0.32 4.86
C LEU A 76 8.90 -0.52 6.31
N THR A 77 8.22 -1.63 6.60
CA THR A 77 7.75 -1.97 7.97
C THR A 77 8.91 -1.99 8.96
N PHE A 78 10.01 -2.70 8.65
CA PHE A 78 11.12 -2.84 9.60
C PHE A 78 11.84 -1.52 9.91
N PRO A 79 12.25 -0.70 8.94
CA PRO A 79 12.88 0.57 9.29
C PRO A 79 11.91 1.53 9.98
N LEU A 80 10.59 1.54 9.65
CA LEU A 80 9.61 2.38 10.32
C LEU A 80 9.37 1.94 11.78
N ALA A 81 9.45 0.65 12.08
CA ALA A 81 9.28 0.11 13.43
C ALA A 81 10.29 0.66 14.45
N ARG A 82 11.43 1.17 14.00
CA ARG A 82 12.40 1.86 14.88
C ARG A 82 11.88 3.20 15.43
N HIS A 83 10.80 3.72 14.87
CA HIS A 83 10.25 5.03 15.16
C HIS A 83 8.82 4.99 15.68
N PHE A 84 8.18 3.82 15.68
CA PHE A 84 6.81 3.63 16.17
C PHE A 84 6.78 2.61 17.31
N GLN A 85 5.78 2.75 18.20
CA GLN A 85 5.58 1.77 19.25
C GLN A 85 5.18 0.41 18.69
N THR A 86 4.33 0.40 17.66
CA THR A 86 3.90 -0.80 16.94
C THR A 86 3.73 -0.50 15.46
N VAL A 87 4.15 -1.41 14.60
CA VAL A 87 3.86 -1.35 13.16
C VAL A 87 3.22 -2.67 12.71
N VAL A 88 2.08 -2.55 12.05
CA VAL A 88 1.33 -3.69 11.48
C VAL A 88 1.51 -3.69 9.97
N GLY A 89 1.89 -4.81 9.41
CA GLY A 89 1.92 -5.03 7.95
C GLY A 89 0.80 -5.96 7.51
N VAL A 90 0.07 -5.59 6.46
CA VAL A 90 -0.87 -6.51 5.80
C VAL A 90 -0.50 -6.70 4.35
N ASP A 91 -0.65 -7.93 3.84
CA ASP A 91 -0.38 -8.25 2.43
C ASP A 91 -1.34 -9.34 1.93
N ILE A 92 -1.61 -9.36 0.60
CA ILE A 92 -2.48 -10.37 0.00
C ILE A 92 -1.74 -11.69 -0.27
N ALA A 93 -0.41 -11.67 -0.29
CA ALA A 93 0.42 -12.84 -0.51
C ALA A 93 0.85 -13.45 0.85
N ARG A 94 0.32 -14.62 1.15
CA ARG A 94 0.63 -15.34 2.38
C ARG A 94 2.13 -15.64 2.50
N GLY A 95 2.79 -16.06 1.43
CA GLY A 95 4.22 -16.33 1.40
C GLY A 95 5.07 -15.09 1.71
N MET A 96 4.61 -13.88 1.35
CA MET A 96 5.27 -12.62 1.75
C MET A 96 5.16 -12.43 3.28
N VAL A 97 3.97 -12.62 3.84
CA VAL A 97 3.69 -12.48 5.28
C VAL A 97 4.50 -13.48 6.11
N GLU A 98 4.56 -14.75 5.70
CA GLU A 98 5.34 -15.79 6.36
C GLU A 98 6.84 -15.45 6.38
N ARG A 99 7.38 -14.96 5.25
CA ARG A 99 8.77 -14.49 5.16
C ARG A 99 9.01 -13.26 6.04
N ALA A 100 8.11 -12.27 6.01
CA ALA A 100 8.22 -11.08 6.86
C ALA A 100 8.22 -11.45 8.35
N THR A 101 7.33 -12.34 8.77
CA THR A 101 7.25 -12.85 10.15
C THR A 101 8.52 -13.59 10.57
N SER A 102 9.04 -14.44 9.69
CA SER A 102 10.31 -15.16 9.93
C SER A 102 11.48 -14.17 10.06
N LEU A 103 11.55 -13.17 9.17
CA LEU A 103 12.59 -12.14 9.22
C LEU A 103 12.50 -11.29 10.49
N ALA A 104 11.29 -10.94 10.96
CA ALA A 104 11.10 -10.21 12.20
C ALA A 104 11.68 -10.97 13.40
N ARG A 105 11.36 -12.27 13.51
CA ARG A 105 11.90 -13.14 14.55
C ARG A 105 13.43 -13.25 14.48
N HIS A 106 13.96 -13.49 13.29
CA HIS A 106 15.41 -13.62 13.09
C HIS A 106 16.17 -12.32 13.44
N LYS A 107 15.58 -11.16 13.16
CA LYS A 107 16.14 -9.84 13.48
C LYS A 107 15.85 -9.39 14.93
N GLY A 108 15.10 -10.13 15.73
CA GLY A 108 14.71 -9.76 17.08
C GLY A 108 13.78 -8.53 17.15
N ILE A 109 13.03 -8.23 16.08
CA ILE A 109 12.11 -7.09 16.04
C ILE A 109 10.77 -7.53 16.63
N GLN A 110 10.42 -7.01 17.80
CA GLN A 110 9.25 -7.45 18.58
C GLN A 110 8.01 -6.57 18.39
N ASN A 111 8.16 -5.36 17.90
CA ASN A 111 7.09 -4.38 17.76
C ASN A 111 6.49 -4.35 16.33
N VAL A 112 6.61 -5.45 15.60
CA VAL A 112 5.97 -5.64 14.30
C VAL A 112 5.09 -6.88 14.30
N SER A 113 4.00 -6.81 13.56
CA SER A 113 3.15 -7.98 13.25
C SER A 113 2.76 -7.96 11.78
N PHE A 114 2.54 -9.15 11.21
CA PHE A 114 2.15 -9.29 9.81
C PHE A 114 0.93 -10.21 9.70
N SER A 115 -0.02 -9.86 8.83
CA SER A 115 -1.21 -10.66 8.57
C SER A 115 -1.50 -10.73 7.07
N SER A 116 -1.84 -11.90 6.58
CA SER A 116 -2.34 -12.06 5.22
C SER A 116 -3.83 -11.72 5.17
N ILE A 117 -4.23 -11.02 4.11
CA ILE A 117 -5.61 -10.62 3.86
C ILE A 117 -6.00 -11.01 2.44
N THR A 118 -7.27 -11.29 2.20
CA THR A 118 -7.78 -11.65 0.86
C THR A 118 -8.38 -10.46 0.11
N GLY A 119 -8.60 -9.35 0.79
CA GLY A 119 -9.19 -8.12 0.23
C GLY A 119 -9.62 -7.14 1.30
N PRO A 120 -10.36 -6.08 0.91
CA PRO A 120 -10.79 -5.03 1.86
C PRO A 120 -11.69 -5.54 2.99
N GLU A 121 -12.61 -6.47 2.69
CA GLU A 121 -13.55 -7.01 3.69
C GLU A 121 -12.81 -7.81 4.76
N ASP A 122 -11.92 -8.69 4.32
CA ASP A 122 -11.07 -9.49 5.20
C ASP A 122 -10.08 -8.60 5.98
N PHE A 123 -9.56 -7.55 5.35
CA PHE A 123 -8.73 -6.55 6.02
C PHE A 123 -9.46 -5.90 7.19
N LEU A 124 -10.73 -5.52 7.01
CA LEU A 124 -11.53 -4.94 8.09
C LEU A 124 -11.71 -5.92 9.26
N GLN A 125 -11.93 -7.21 8.98
CA GLN A 125 -12.07 -8.24 10.01
C GLN A 125 -10.75 -8.42 10.81
N HIS A 126 -9.62 -8.50 10.13
CA HIS A 126 -8.30 -8.67 10.77
C HIS A 126 -7.81 -7.43 11.52
N ALA A 127 -8.13 -6.25 11.01
CA ALA A 127 -7.67 -4.99 11.57
C ALA A 127 -8.71 -4.30 12.47
N GLY A 128 -9.88 -4.90 12.69
CA GLY A 128 -10.97 -4.28 13.47
C GLY A 128 -10.57 -3.86 14.88
N ASN A 129 -9.63 -4.57 15.50
CA ASN A 129 -9.05 -4.21 16.81
C ASN A 129 -8.26 -2.88 16.77
N PHE A 130 -7.91 -2.37 15.59
CA PHE A 130 -7.22 -1.11 15.39
C PHE A 130 -8.16 0.02 14.93
N ALA A 131 -9.48 -0.20 14.97
CA ALA A 131 -10.46 0.81 14.56
C ALA A 131 -10.25 2.13 15.32
N GLY A 132 -10.05 3.22 14.59
CA GLY A 132 -9.82 4.54 15.16
C GLY A 132 -8.50 4.74 15.90
N THR A 133 -7.54 3.80 15.81
CA THR A 133 -6.30 3.86 16.60
C THR A 133 -5.03 4.06 15.77
N CYS A 134 -5.06 3.79 14.47
CA CYS A 134 -3.88 3.94 13.62
C CYS A 134 -3.50 5.42 13.44
N ASN A 135 -2.30 5.77 13.87
CA ASN A 135 -1.79 7.14 13.75
C ASN A 135 -1.20 7.42 12.37
N PHE A 136 -0.63 6.42 11.73
CA PHE A 136 -0.06 6.53 10.38
C PHE A 136 -0.34 5.28 9.57
N ILE A 137 -1.11 5.41 8.49
CA ILE A 137 -1.36 4.32 7.52
C ILE A 137 -0.65 4.68 6.23
N TYR A 138 0.11 3.76 5.66
CA TYR A 138 0.82 4.04 4.42
C TYR A 138 0.77 2.86 3.46
N SER A 139 0.87 3.18 2.16
CA SER A 139 0.92 2.17 1.10
C SER A 139 1.67 2.74 -0.10
N LEU A 140 2.82 2.16 -0.41
CA LEU A 140 3.66 2.55 -1.54
C LEU A 140 3.84 1.35 -2.48
N LEU A 141 3.73 1.60 -3.79
CA LEU A 141 3.90 0.61 -4.86
C LEU A 141 2.82 -0.51 -4.89
N VAL A 142 1.65 -0.30 -4.28
CA VAL A 142 0.58 -1.31 -4.15
C VAL A 142 -0.63 -0.98 -5.01
N PHE A 143 -1.32 0.13 -4.75
CA PHE A 143 -2.59 0.48 -5.40
C PHE A 143 -2.50 0.59 -6.92
N GLN A 144 -1.33 0.85 -7.45
CA GLN A 144 -1.06 0.84 -8.89
C GLN A 144 -1.17 -0.55 -9.54
N HIS A 145 -1.23 -1.63 -8.77
CA HIS A 145 -1.36 -3.00 -9.26
C HIS A 145 -2.77 -3.56 -9.11
N ILE A 146 -3.68 -2.86 -8.46
CA ILE A 146 -5.07 -3.26 -8.27
C ILE A 146 -5.89 -2.84 -9.48
N PRO A 147 -6.44 -3.81 -10.27
CA PRO A 147 -7.14 -3.47 -11.52
C PRO A 147 -8.48 -2.80 -11.29
N ASP A 148 -9.20 -3.21 -10.27
CA ASP A 148 -10.55 -2.73 -10.00
C ASP A 148 -10.54 -1.52 -9.06
N LEU A 149 -11.25 -0.46 -9.45
CA LEU A 149 -11.37 0.76 -8.65
C LEU A 149 -12.24 0.54 -7.41
N SER A 150 -13.25 -0.35 -7.49
CA SER A 150 -14.11 -0.69 -6.36
C SER A 150 -13.33 -1.34 -5.22
N VAL A 151 -12.34 -2.18 -5.55
CA VAL A 151 -11.43 -2.76 -4.55
C VAL A 151 -10.58 -1.69 -3.87
N ILE A 152 -10.11 -0.69 -4.64
CA ILE A 152 -9.40 0.45 -4.06
C ILE A 152 -10.32 1.25 -3.13
N GLU A 153 -11.56 1.52 -3.56
CA GLU A 153 -12.57 2.19 -2.73
C GLU A 153 -12.82 1.42 -1.42
N GLY A 154 -12.92 0.09 -1.50
CA GLY A 154 -13.01 -0.78 -0.32
C GLY A 154 -11.84 -0.58 0.64
N TYR A 155 -10.60 -0.59 0.15
CA TYR A 155 -9.42 -0.30 0.98
C TYR A 155 -9.46 1.10 1.59
N LEU A 156 -9.88 2.11 0.84
CA LEU A 156 -10.00 3.48 1.36
C LEU A 156 -11.03 3.59 2.48
N HIS A 157 -12.16 2.88 2.39
CA HIS A 157 -13.15 2.80 3.48
C HIS A 157 -12.57 2.14 4.74
N VAL A 158 -11.83 1.03 4.59
CA VAL A 158 -11.16 0.38 5.72
C VAL A 158 -10.11 1.30 6.32
N ILE A 159 -9.25 1.91 5.51
CA ILE A 159 -8.24 2.88 5.96
C ILE A 159 -8.91 4.00 6.78
N ARG A 160 -10.03 4.56 6.29
CA ARG A 160 -10.77 5.57 7.04
C ARG A 160 -11.23 5.06 8.40
N SER A 161 -11.74 3.85 8.50
CA SER A 161 -12.23 3.28 9.76
C SER A 161 -11.11 3.03 10.78
N LEU A 162 -9.91 2.69 10.30
CA LEU A 162 -8.75 2.40 11.15
C LEU A 162 -8.02 3.66 11.62
N LEU A 163 -8.08 4.76 10.85
CA LEU A 163 -7.38 6.00 11.19
C LEU A 163 -7.86 6.58 12.51
N HIS A 164 -6.90 6.96 13.36
CA HIS A 164 -7.14 7.84 14.51
C HIS A 164 -7.65 9.21 14.02
N GLU A 165 -8.35 9.96 14.85
CA GLU A 165 -8.90 11.29 14.49
C GLU A 165 -7.83 12.25 14.00
N GLN A 166 -6.65 12.21 14.61
CA GLN A 166 -5.47 12.99 14.22
C GLN A 166 -4.49 12.21 13.32
N GLY A 167 -4.89 11.00 12.90
CA GLY A 167 -4.06 10.14 12.07
C GLY A 167 -3.99 10.61 10.62
N LEU A 168 -2.96 10.12 9.92
CA LEU A 168 -2.73 10.38 8.50
C LEU A 168 -2.63 9.09 7.72
N ALA A 169 -3.17 9.09 6.49
CA ALA A 169 -2.88 8.06 5.50
C ALA A 169 -2.01 8.65 4.38
N TYR A 170 -0.98 7.90 3.97
CA TYR A 170 -0.05 8.26 2.91
C TYR A 170 -0.05 7.19 1.83
N LEU A 171 -0.71 7.48 0.71
CA LEU A 171 -1.03 6.49 -0.31
C LEU A 171 -0.48 6.90 -1.67
N GLN A 172 0.13 5.94 -2.39
CA GLN A 172 0.70 6.16 -3.72
C GLN A 172 -0.15 5.53 -4.82
N PHE A 173 -0.30 6.28 -5.93
CA PHE A 173 -0.96 5.84 -7.17
C PHE A 173 -0.09 6.18 -8.40
N ASP A 174 -0.34 5.52 -9.52
CA ASP A 174 0.23 5.90 -10.83
C ASP A 174 -0.82 6.71 -11.59
N THR A 175 -0.62 8.02 -11.65
CA THR A 175 -1.55 8.94 -12.31
C THR A 175 -1.01 9.55 -13.61
N ARG A 176 -0.01 8.91 -14.20
CA ARG A 176 0.48 9.31 -15.53
C ARG A 176 -0.62 9.26 -16.58
N PRO A 177 -0.62 10.15 -17.59
CA PRO A 177 -1.60 10.12 -18.65
C PRO A 177 -1.68 8.77 -19.37
N LYS A 178 -2.91 8.32 -19.68
CA LYS A 178 -3.19 7.10 -20.46
C LYS A 178 -2.98 7.39 -21.96
N ASN A 179 -1.74 7.59 -22.41
CA ASN A 179 -1.39 7.86 -23.79
C ASN A 179 -1.61 6.63 -24.70
N LEU A 180 -1.54 6.82 -26.02
CA LEU A 180 -1.78 5.77 -27.01
C LEU A 180 -0.87 4.55 -26.80
N ALA A 181 0.43 4.77 -26.54
CA ALA A 181 1.38 3.68 -26.29
C ALA A 181 1.00 2.83 -25.06
N TYR A 182 0.50 3.48 -24.00
CA TYR A 182 -0.03 2.76 -22.82
C TYR A 182 -1.27 1.95 -23.19
N ARG A 183 -2.23 2.52 -23.93
CA ARG A 183 -3.47 1.83 -24.36
C ARG A 183 -3.15 0.60 -25.22
N LEU A 184 -2.25 0.73 -26.19
CA LEU A 184 -1.80 -0.39 -27.02
C LEU A 184 -1.15 -1.50 -26.19
N LYS A 185 -0.27 -1.15 -25.26
CA LYS A 185 0.33 -2.15 -24.36
C LYS A 185 -0.69 -2.85 -23.45
N MET A 186 -1.72 -2.13 -23.00
CA MET A 186 -2.76 -2.72 -22.16
C MET A 186 -3.69 -3.69 -22.91
N SER A 187 -3.80 -3.56 -24.27
CA SER A 187 -4.58 -4.46 -25.11
C SER A 187 -3.82 -5.72 -25.55
N LEU A 188 -2.49 -5.73 -25.41
CA LEU A 188 -1.69 -6.89 -25.84
C LEU A 188 -1.84 -8.07 -24.88
N PRO A 189 -1.85 -9.31 -25.38
CA PRO A 189 -1.78 -10.52 -24.59
C PRO A 189 -0.47 -10.57 -23.77
N ASP A 190 -0.53 -11.16 -22.57
CA ASP A 190 0.61 -11.20 -21.64
C ASP A 190 1.86 -11.90 -22.21
N PHE A 191 1.69 -12.89 -23.09
CA PHE A 191 2.82 -13.62 -23.70
C PHE A 191 3.66 -12.76 -24.66
N LEU A 192 3.08 -11.67 -25.20
CA LEU A 192 3.79 -10.69 -26.04
C LEU A 192 4.46 -9.59 -25.23
N LEU A 193 4.23 -9.54 -23.93
CA LEU A 193 4.71 -8.48 -23.06
C LEU A 193 5.96 -8.92 -22.28
N PRO A 194 6.93 -8.02 -22.09
CA PRO A 194 8.00 -8.23 -21.12
C PRO A 194 7.46 -8.55 -19.74
N ARG A 195 8.22 -9.32 -18.93
CA ARG A 195 7.81 -9.83 -17.61
C ARG A 195 7.13 -8.80 -16.73
N PHE A 196 7.71 -7.60 -16.61
CA PHE A 196 7.21 -6.52 -15.74
C PHE A 196 5.99 -5.76 -16.30
N TRP A 197 5.46 -6.18 -17.44
CA TRP A 197 4.31 -5.58 -18.09
C TRP A 197 3.10 -6.52 -18.14
N ARG A 198 3.25 -7.73 -17.60
CA ARG A 198 2.20 -8.75 -17.54
C ARG A 198 1.20 -8.46 -16.42
N ARG A 199 0.04 -9.07 -16.50
CA ARG A 199 -1.00 -8.99 -15.47
C ARG A 199 -0.43 -9.35 -14.09
N GLY A 200 -0.96 -8.72 -13.05
CA GLY A 200 -0.50 -8.86 -11.67
C GLY A 200 0.65 -7.94 -11.29
N ILE A 201 1.60 -7.65 -12.19
CA ILE A 201 2.74 -6.76 -11.88
C ILE A 201 2.70 -5.43 -12.63
N ARG A 202 2.01 -5.34 -13.76
CA ARG A 202 1.91 -4.10 -14.53
C ARG A 202 1.23 -2.99 -13.75
N ARG A 203 1.70 -1.77 -13.95
CA ARG A 203 1.11 -0.59 -13.32
C ARG A 203 -0.13 -0.12 -14.08
N ILE A 204 -1.21 0.07 -13.35
CA ILE A 204 -2.49 0.56 -13.87
C ILE A 204 -2.57 2.05 -13.58
N ARG A 205 -2.68 2.83 -14.66
CA ARG A 205 -2.80 4.28 -14.56
C ARG A 205 -4.24 4.70 -14.34
N ARG A 206 -4.45 5.62 -13.42
CA ARG A 206 -5.74 6.27 -13.17
C ARG A 206 -5.60 7.78 -13.24
N SER A 207 -6.68 8.48 -13.59
CA SER A 207 -6.61 9.93 -13.53
C SER A 207 -6.63 10.42 -12.07
N PRO A 208 -6.05 11.59 -11.77
CA PRO A 208 -6.18 12.18 -10.44
C PRO A 208 -7.64 12.31 -10.00
N GLU A 209 -8.52 12.70 -10.93
CA GLU A 209 -9.94 12.92 -10.70
C GLU A 209 -10.67 11.61 -10.30
N GLU A 210 -10.30 10.45 -10.93
CA GLU A 210 -10.80 9.13 -10.54
C GLU A 210 -10.42 8.83 -9.09
N ILE A 211 -9.14 9.03 -8.71
CA ILE A 211 -8.62 8.75 -7.37
C ILE A 211 -9.24 9.67 -6.32
N GLU A 212 -9.28 10.98 -6.57
CA GLU A 212 -9.86 11.95 -5.63
C GLU A 212 -11.35 11.72 -5.41
N THR A 213 -12.07 11.30 -6.46
CA THR A 213 -13.48 10.93 -6.33
C THR A 213 -13.65 9.72 -5.40
N SER A 214 -12.81 8.70 -5.54
CA SER A 214 -12.83 7.52 -4.67
C SER A 214 -12.43 7.88 -3.22
N ILE A 215 -11.44 8.78 -3.04
CA ILE A 215 -11.05 9.29 -1.72
C ILE A 215 -12.23 10.00 -1.05
N ARG A 216 -12.93 10.90 -1.76
CA ARG A 216 -14.10 11.61 -1.23
C ARG A 216 -15.25 10.65 -0.90
N ARG A 217 -15.55 9.68 -1.77
CA ARG A 217 -16.58 8.65 -1.53
C ARG A 217 -16.30 7.84 -0.28
N ALA A 218 -15.02 7.53 -0.03
CA ALA A 218 -14.61 6.84 1.20
C ALA A 218 -14.69 7.74 2.44
N GLY A 219 -15.05 9.03 2.31
CA GLY A 219 -15.12 9.97 3.42
C GLY A 219 -13.76 10.36 3.97
N LEU A 220 -12.72 10.38 3.11
CA LEU A 220 -11.40 10.90 3.40
C LEU A 220 -11.21 12.27 2.75
N MET A 221 -10.32 13.09 3.32
CA MET A 221 -9.95 14.39 2.81
C MET A 221 -8.49 14.40 2.35
N VAL A 222 -8.22 14.99 1.19
CA VAL A 222 -6.86 15.26 0.73
C VAL A 222 -6.31 16.47 1.50
N VAL A 223 -5.23 16.23 2.24
CA VAL A 223 -4.47 17.28 2.96
C VAL A 223 -3.40 17.87 2.05
N LYS A 224 -2.72 17.01 1.29
CA LYS A 224 -1.63 17.38 0.40
C LYS A 224 -1.45 16.36 -0.70
N GLU A 225 -1.12 16.83 -1.88
CA GLU A 225 -0.64 16.03 -3.00
C GLU A 225 0.85 16.23 -3.22
N LEU A 226 1.55 15.18 -3.56
CA LEU A 226 2.98 15.20 -3.90
C LEU A 226 3.17 14.51 -5.25
N THR A 227 4.02 15.11 -6.09
CA THR A 227 4.36 14.59 -7.42
C THR A 227 3.11 14.23 -8.27
N PRO A 228 2.16 15.16 -8.47
CA PRO A 228 0.94 14.89 -9.24
C PRO A 228 1.26 14.48 -10.68
N ARG A 229 0.34 13.73 -11.29
CA ARG A 229 0.44 13.21 -12.67
C ARG A 229 1.70 12.41 -12.97
N SER A 230 2.24 11.71 -11.96
CA SER A 230 3.43 10.89 -12.06
C SER A 230 3.16 9.41 -11.77
N ALA A 231 4.18 8.57 -11.95
CA ALA A 231 4.15 7.16 -11.52
C ALA A 231 4.16 7.01 -9.98
N TYR A 232 4.44 8.10 -9.29
CA TYR A 232 4.62 8.16 -7.84
C TYR A 232 3.80 9.31 -7.24
N HIS A 233 2.57 9.51 -7.76
CA HIS A 233 1.64 10.49 -7.20
C HIS A 233 1.19 10.02 -5.82
N ARG A 234 1.40 10.84 -4.81
CA ARG A 234 1.10 10.53 -3.43
C ARG A 234 0.06 11.48 -2.87
N TYR A 235 -0.87 10.91 -2.15
CA TYR A 235 -1.90 11.64 -1.42
C TYR A 235 -1.67 11.49 0.07
N LEU A 236 -1.59 12.62 0.76
CA LEU A 236 -1.68 12.68 2.22
C LEU A 236 -3.14 12.93 2.58
N LEU A 237 -3.72 11.99 3.34
CA LEU A 237 -5.14 11.96 3.62
C LEU A 237 -5.40 12.01 5.12
N ARG A 238 -6.60 12.49 5.48
CA ARG A 238 -7.07 12.56 6.86
C ARG A 238 -8.57 12.25 6.91
N ARG A 239 -9.05 11.83 8.05
CA ARG A 239 -10.50 11.83 8.32
C ARG A 239 -10.99 13.28 8.43
N PRO A 240 -12.19 13.62 7.93
CA PRO A 240 -12.85 14.87 8.30
C PRO A 240 -12.96 14.95 9.82
N LEU A 241 -12.63 16.09 10.39
CA LEU A 241 -12.93 16.34 11.80
C LEU A 241 -14.46 16.37 11.96
N GLY A 242 -14.99 15.55 12.86
CA GLY A 242 -16.39 15.64 13.25
C GLY A 242 -16.71 17.05 13.77
N PRO A 243 -17.97 17.46 13.80
CA PRO A 243 -18.35 18.68 14.47
C PRO A 243 -17.77 18.61 15.89
N ARG A 244 -16.92 19.58 16.24
CA ARG A 244 -16.43 19.69 17.63
C ARG A 244 -17.67 19.92 18.47
N ASP A 245 -17.92 19.04 19.41
CA ASP A 245 -18.82 19.34 20.54
C ASP A 245 -18.23 20.59 21.20
N THR A 246 -18.75 21.74 20.82
CA THR A 246 -18.49 22.99 21.53
C THR A 246 -19.19 22.86 22.88
N LYS A 247 -18.46 22.35 23.86
CA LYS A 247 -18.82 22.52 25.27
C LYS A 247 -18.03 23.70 25.82
#